data_fb897995a995c02a8f7eff4d1c44c2b6
#
_entry.id   fb897995a995c02a8f7eff4d1c44c2b6
#
_cell.length_a   1.000
_cell.length_b   1.000
_cell.length_c   1.000
_cell.angle_alpha   90.00
_cell.angle_beta   90.00
_cell.angle_gamma   90.00
#
_symmetry.space_group_name_H-M   'P 1'
#
loop_
_entity.id
_entity.type
_entity.pdbx_description
1 polymer ?
#
loop_
_entity_poly.entity_id
_entity_poly.type
_entity_poly.pdbx_seq_one_letter_code
_entity_poly.pdbx_strand_id
1 'polypeptide(L)'
;VQGIHDALPLLGMNQLCKYKDNIDYTTANLIYDGINYYVCLTCFIDKDDTVYKRKNPIIGIDLGIKDTVTCSDGTKFNISIGESEKLKKLQRTLEGQIKGSNNWNKTKKKIRKEYIHITNKKNDVANKLVHNLLSIADIIVMQDEQIESWRQTTNSADKIQHSILGRIKSRLSYSDRVVILDKYFPTTKYCSNCGNMLSLELNDRIYECPVCKRKEDRDIHAANNMIYFYQQIKDRPGTDQTLKLV
;
A
#
# COMPACT_ATOMS: atom_id res chain seq x y z
N VAL A 1 -30.41 12.96 0.97
CA VAL A 1 -30.21 12.00 2.06
C VAL A 1 -31.52 11.90 2.80
N GLN A 2 -32.01 10.69 3.02
CA GLN A 2 -33.30 10.45 3.72
C GLN A 2 -33.26 11.12 5.11
N GLY A 3 -34.20 12.01 5.42
CA GLY A 3 -34.26 12.75 6.69
C GLY A 3 -33.59 14.12 6.71
N ILE A 4 -32.96 14.57 5.63
CA ILE A 4 -32.44 15.94 5.50
C ILE A 4 -33.34 16.68 4.49
N HIS A 5 -34.09 17.64 5.01
CA HIS A 5 -35.06 18.41 4.21
C HIS A 5 -34.50 19.73 3.67
N ASP A 6 -33.40 20.21 4.25
CA ASP A 6 -32.78 21.48 3.85
C ASP A 6 -31.56 21.27 2.93
N ALA A 7 -31.37 22.19 2.00
CA ALA A 7 -30.17 22.20 1.17
C ALA A 7 -28.94 22.49 2.01
N LEU A 8 -27.95 21.60 2.00
CA LEU A 8 -26.68 21.77 2.68
C LEU A 8 -25.63 22.35 1.73
N PRO A 9 -24.90 23.41 2.12
CA PRO A 9 -23.82 23.91 1.31
C PRO A 9 -22.66 22.90 1.27
N LEU A 10 -22.24 22.52 0.07
CA LEU A 10 -21.08 21.65 -0.14
C LEU A 10 -19.84 22.47 -0.48
N LEU A 11 -18.75 22.17 0.22
CA LEU A 11 -17.42 22.70 -0.12
C LEU A 11 -16.77 21.77 -1.15
N GLY A 12 -15.94 22.33 -2.05
CA GLY A 12 -15.21 21.57 -3.03
C GLY A 12 -15.97 21.26 -4.32
N MET A 13 -17.05 21.97 -4.61
CA MET A 13 -17.84 21.81 -5.85
C MET A 13 -16.99 21.88 -7.12
N ASN A 14 -15.88 22.64 -7.12
CA ASN A 14 -14.95 22.70 -8.26
C ASN A 14 -14.37 21.33 -8.64
N GLN A 15 -14.27 20.39 -7.68
CA GLN A 15 -13.82 19.02 -7.96
C GLN A 15 -14.87 18.25 -8.76
N LEU A 16 -16.15 18.52 -8.53
CA LEU A 16 -17.26 17.88 -9.23
C LEU A 16 -17.41 18.39 -10.66
N CYS A 17 -17.11 19.65 -10.92
CA CYS A 17 -17.25 20.26 -12.26
C CYS A 17 -16.47 19.48 -13.32
N LYS A 18 -15.30 18.92 -12.97
CA LYS A 18 -14.47 18.10 -13.87
C LYS A 18 -15.14 16.79 -14.31
N TYR A 19 -16.05 16.26 -13.49
CA TYR A 19 -16.66 14.96 -13.68
C TYR A 19 -18.18 15.02 -13.79
N LYS A 20 -18.75 16.21 -14.05
CA LYS A 20 -20.18 16.50 -13.95
C LYS A 20 -21.07 15.50 -14.66
N ASP A 21 -20.68 15.08 -15.86
CA ASP A 21 -21.49 14.21 -16.72
C ASP A 21 -21.31 12.71 -16.38
N ASN A 22 -20.35 12.39 -15.53
CA ASN A 22 -19.94 11.00 -15.20
C ASN A 22 -20.27 10.63 -13.75
N ILE A 23 -21.01 11.49 -13.03
CA ILE A 23 -21.34 11.27 -11.61
C ILE A 23 -22.64 10.49 -11.49
N ASP A 24 -22.59 9.38 -10.73
CA ASP A 24 -23.77 8.68 -10.26
C ASP A 24 -24.23 9.26 -8.92
N TYR A 25 -25.27 10.07 -8.97
CA TYR A 25 -25.86 10.67 -7.78
C TYR A 25 -26.72 9.69 -6.96
N THR A 26 -27.07 8.52 -7.50
CA THR A 26 -27.90 7.53 -6.81
C THR A 26 -27.14 6.82 -5.71
N THR A 27 -25.81 6.73 -5.82
CA THR A 27 -24.89 6.07 -4.88
C THR A 27 -24.19 7.04 -3.92
N ALA A 28 -24.79 8.21 -3.68
CA ALA A 28 -24.22 9.21 -2.77
C ALA A 28 -24.20 8.70 -1.32
N ASN A 29 -23.02 8.72 -0.69
CA ASN A 29 -22.83 8.34 0.70
C ASN A 29 -22.40 9.54 1.56
N LEU A 30 -23.05 9.74 2.71
CA LEU A 30 -22.63 10.71 3.70
C LEU A 30 -21.75 10.02 4.74
N ILE A 31 -20.49 10.48 4.85
CA ILE A 31 -19.50 9.94 5.78
C ILE A 31 -19.18 10.99 6.85
N TYR A 32 -19.18 10.59 8.11
CA TYR A 32 -18.72 11.39 9.22
C TYR A 32 -17.40 10.84 9.78
N ASP A 33 -16.32 11.61 9.73
CA ASP A 33 -15.01 11.22 10.26
C ASP A 33 -14.85 11.50 11.75
N GLY A 34 -15.93 12.03 12.37
CA GLY A 34 -16.00 12.45 13.77
C GLY A 34 -15.64 13.91 13.99
N ILE A 35 -15.38 14.68 12.93
CA ILE A 35 -15.13 16.11 12.93
C ILE A 35 -15.90 16.78 11.80
N ASN A 36 -15.79 16.26 10.59
CA ASN A 36 -16.39 16.79 9.37
C ASN A 36 -17.30 15.74 8.72
N TYR A 37 -18.26 16.23 7.97
CA TYR A 37 -19.07 15.41 7.07
C TYR A 37 -18.52 15.51 5.65
N TYR A 38 -18.51 14.39 4.95
CA TYR A 38 -18.10 14.28 3.55
C TYR A 38 -19.20 13.61 2.76
N VAL A 39 -19.45 14.12 1.57
CA VAL A 39 -20.29 13.44 0.59
C VAL A 39 -19.37 12.71 -0.38
N CYS A 40 -19.51 11.40 -0.46
CA CYS A 40 -18.81 10.58 -1.44
C CYS A 40 -19.75 10.27 -2.59
N LEU A 41 -19.33 10.62 -3.79
CA LEU A 41 -20.05 10.36 -5.04
C LEU A 41 -19.27 9.37 -5.89
N THR A 42 -19.95 8.43 -6.50
CA THR A 42 -19.33 7.54 -7.49
C THR A 42 -19.22 8.27 -8.83
N CYS A 43 -18.06 8.19 -9.45
CA CYS A 43 -17.79 8.79 -10.74
C CYS A 43 -17.21 7.73 -11.68
N PHE A 44 -17.77 7.60 -12.86
CA PHE A 44 -17.29 6.72 -13.91
C PHE A 44 -16.49 7.55 -14.91
N ILE A 45 -15.25 7.19 -15.15
CA ILE A 45 -14.40 7.83 -16.16
C ILE A 45 -13.89 6.75 -17.11
N ASP A 46 -13.81 7.11 -18.37
CA ASP A 46 -13.20 6.24 -19.36
C ASP A 46 -11.75 5.99 -18.99
N LYS A 47 -11.31 4.75 -19.17
CA LYS A 47 -9.92 4.39 -18.97
C LYS A 47 -9.09 5.14 -20.01
N ASP A 48 -8.20 6.00 -19.55
CA ASP A 48 -7.27 6.70 -20.43
C ASP A 48 -6.23 5.67 -20.93
N ASP A 49 -6.43 5.19 -22.14
CA ASP A 49 -5.53 4.27 -22.84
C ASP A 49 -4.28 4.97 -23.39
N THR A 50 -3.96 6.18 -22.92
CA THR A 50 -2.69 6.81 -23.28
C THR A 50 -1.55 5.86 -22.94
N VAL A 51 -0.95 5.31 -24.00
CA VAL A 51 0.21 4.42 -23.91
C VAL A 51 1.42 5.26 -23.49
N TYR A 52 1.56 5.46 -22.17
CA TYR A 52 2.79 6.01 -21.64
C TYR A 52 3.92 5.02 -21.91
N LYS A 53 4.92 5.43 -22.67
CA LYS A 53 6.13 4.64 -22.87
C LYS A 53 6.87 4.56 -21.53
N ARG A 54 6.69 3.45 -20.81
CA ARG A 54 7.31 3.22 -19.51
C ARG A 54 8.73 2.71 -19.67
N LYS A 55 9.53 2.92 -18.62
CA LYS A 55 10.95 2.55 -18.66
C LYS A 55 11.14 1.03 -18.74
N ASN A 56 10.31 0.27 -18.04
CA ASN A 56 10.43 -1.19 -17.93
C ASN A 56 9.14 -1.87 -18.40
N PRO A 57 9.21 -2.98 -19.16
CA PRO A 57 8.03 -3.76 -19.53
C PRO A 57 7.46 -4.49 -18.30
N ILE A 58 8.32 -4.92 -17.40
CA ILE A 58 7.95 -5.65 -16.18
C ILE A 58 8.91 -5.31 -15.04
N ILE A 59 8.40 -5.21 -13.83
CA ILE A 59 9.18 -5.04 -12.60
C ILE A 59 8.62 -5.92 -11.49
N GLY A 60 9.50 -6.59 -10.74
CA GLY A 60 9.17 -7.25 -9.49
C GLY A 60 9.34 -6.28 -8.33
N ILE A 61 8.48 -6.34 -7.33
CA ILE A 61 8.59 -5.53 -6.11
C ILE A 61 8.45 -6.39 -4.87
N ASP A 62 9.37 -6.24 -3.96
CA ASP A 62 9.34 -6.82 -2.62
C ASP A 62 8.96 -5.76 -1.58
N LEU A 63 8.02 -6.11 -0.69
CA LEU A 63 7.54 -5.23 0.38
C LEU A 63 8.23 -5.59 1.69
N GLY A 64 8.86 -4.61 2.34
CA GLY A 64 9.65 -4.85 3.55
C GLY A 64 9.46 -3.78 4.63
N ILE A 65 9.92 -4.10 5.85
CA ILE A 65 9.88 -3.17 6.99
C ILE A 65 11.05 -2.20 6.95
N LYS A 66 12.23 -2.65 6.50
CA LYS A 66 13.44 -1.83 6.40
C LYS A 66 13.37 -0.94 5.18
N ASP A 67 13.30 -1.55 4.02
CA ASP A 67 13.03 -0.88 2.77
C ASP A 67 11.55 -1.13 2.44
N THR A 68 10.77 -0.04 2.36
CA THR A 68 9.31 -0.15 2.19
C THR A 68 8.94 -0.87 0.90
N VAL A 69 9.70 -0.62 -0.16
CA VAL A 69 9.60 -1.29 -1.45
C VAL A 69 11.01 -1.45 -2.02
N THR A 70 11.36 -2.67 -2.41
CA THR A 70 12.57 -2.97 -3.19
C THR A 70 12.15 -3.45 -4.57
N CYS A 71 12.67 -2.82 -5.61
CA CYS A 71 12.38 -3.16 -6.99
C CYS A 71 13.46 -4.07 -7.56
N SER A 72 13.11 -4.90 -8.54
CA SER A 72 14.04 -5.80 -9.24
C SER A 72 15.14 -5.07 -10.02
N ASP A 73 14.95 -3.79 -10.36
CA ASP A 73 15.98 -2.94 -10.99
C ASP A 73 16.98 -2.35 -9.96
N GLY A 74 16.88 -2.71 -8.69
CA GLY A 74 17.70 -2.23 -7.59
C GLY A 74 17.21 -0.94 -6.94
N THR A 75 16.15 -0.32 -7.45
CA THR A 75 15.56 0.87 -6.82
C THR A 75 14.94 0.50 -5.48
N LYS A 76 15.26 1.26 -4.44
CA LYS A 76 14.70 1.07 -3.09
C LYS A 76 14.00 2.32 -2.60
N PHE A 77 12.82 2.14 -2.02
CA PHE A 77 12.06 3.19 -1.37
C PHE A 77 12.02 2.92 0.13
N ASN A 78 12.63 3.80 0.91
CA ASN A 78 12.57 3.74 2.36
C ASN A 78 11.68 4.87 2.87
N ILE A 79 10.48 4.54 3.34
CA ILE A 79 9.49 5.51 3.79
C ILE A 79 9.16 5.25 5.25
N SER A 80 9.57 6.17 6.09
CA SER A 80 9.22 6.19 7.51
C SER A 80 8.36 7.40 7.82
N ILE A 81 7.18 7.16 8.36
CA ILE A 81 6.33 8.21 8.92
C ILE A 81 6.38 8.05 10.43
N GLY A 82 7.24 8.87 11.04
CA GLY A 82 7.44 8.83 12.49
C GLY A 82 6.17 9.11 13.28
N GLU A 83 6.20 8.74 14.55
CA GLU A 83 5.14 9.07 15.48
C GLU A 83 5.01 10.59 15.65
N SER A 84 3.77 11.05 15.86
CA SER A 84 3.51 12.46 16.13
C SER A 84 3.80 12.77 17.59
N GLU A 85 4.84 13.56 17.86
CA GLU A 85 5.12 14.09 19.20
C GLU A 85 3.95 14.91 19.75
N LYS A 86 3.23 15.58 18.87
CA LYS A 86 2.01 16.31 19.23
C LYS A 86 0.91 15.34 19.71
N LEU A 87 0.75 14.18 19.08
CA LEU A 87 -0.20 13.16 19.51
C LEU A 87 0.15 12.65 20.91
N LYS A 88 1.42 12.31 21.13
CA LYS A 88 1.92 11.84 22.45
C LYS A 88 1.65 12.87 23.56
N LYS A 89 1.93 14.15 23.30
CA LYS A 89 1.65 15.23 24.25
C LYS A 89 0.16 15.35 24.57
N LEU A 90 -0.70 15.27 23.55
CA LEU A 90 -2.15 15.34 23.71
C LEU A 90 -2.69 14.14 24.49
N GLN A 91 -2.16 12.95 24.28
CA GLN A 91 -2.54 11.73 25.02
C GLN A 91 -2.18 11.86 26.50
N ARG A 92 -0.93 12.26 26.84
CA ARG A 92 -0.52 12.53 28.22
C ARG A 92 -1.40 13.60 28.91
N THR A 93 -1.75 14.66 28.16
CA THR A 93 -2.67 15.69 28.68
C THR A 93 -4.06 15.12 28.96
N LEU A 94 -4.55 14.22 28.08
CA LEU A 94 -5.86 13.58 28.25
C LEU A 94 -5.91 12.68 29.49
N GLU A 95 -4.84 11.93 29.75
CA GLU A 95 -4.71 11.03 30.91
C GLU A 95 -4.83 11.77 32.24
N GLY A 96 -4.32 13.01 32.34
CA GLY A 96 -4.42 13.86 33.51
C GLY A 96 -5.75 14.62 33.69
N GLN A 97 -6.73 14.45 32.79
CA GLN A 97 -7.99 15.18 32.80
C GLN A 97 -9.15 14.32 33.29
N ILE A 98 -10.12 14.97 33.98
CA ILE A 98 -11.34 14.31 34.42
C ILE A 98 -12.17 13.91 33.20
N LYS A 99 -12.41 12.60 33.05
CA LYS A 99 -13.20 12.01 31.98
C LYS A 99 -14.59 12.64 31.88
N GLY A 100 -14.97 13.07 30.67
CA GLY A 100 -16.27 13.72 30.43
C GLY A 100 -16.28 15.23 30.65
N SER A 101 -15.24 15.82 31.28
CA SER A 101 -15.16 17.29 31.44
C SER A 101 -15.05 18.02 30.12
N ASN A 102 -15.36 19.30 30.06
CA ASN A 102 -15.21 20.14 28.87
C ASN A 102 -13.77 20.14 28.32
N ASN A 103 -12.78 20.18 29.21
CA ASN A 103 -11.38 20.13 28.82
C ASN A 103 -10.99 18.79 28.23
N TRP A 104 -11.45 17.68 28.81
CA TRP A 104 -11.26 16.33 28.27
C TRP A 104 -11.86 16.19 26.87
N ASN A 105 -13.10 16.67 26.68
CA ASN A 105 -13.77 16.66 25.38
C ASN A 105 -13.02 17.49 24.33
N LYS A 106 -12.53 18.67 24.71
CA LYS A 106 -11.70 19.51 23.83
C LYS A 106 -10.39 18.81 23.44
N THR A 107 -9.71 18.17 24.39
CA THR A 107 -8.47 17.44 24.14
C THR A 107 -8.72 16.22 23.24
N LYS A 108 -9.78 15.46 23.51
CA LYS A 108 -10.19 14.33 22.66
C LYS A 108 -10.46 14.75 21.22
N LYS A 109 -11.09 15.90 21.00
CA LYS A 109 -11.29 16.47 19.65
C LYS A 109 -9.96 16.84 18.98
N LYS A 110 -8.98 17.37 19.73
CA LYS A 110 -7.63 17.66 19.20
C LYS A 110 -6.90 16.37 18.81
N ILE A 111 -6.97 15.33 19.63
CA ILE A 111 -6.39 14.01 19.34
C ILE A 111 -6.99 13.43 18.05
N ARG A 112 -8.32 13.49 17.90
CA ARG A 112 -8.99 13.02 16.66
C ARG A 112 -8.51 13.77 15.43
N LYS A 113 -8.37 15.09 15.49
CA LYS A 113 -7.81 15.90 14.39
C LYS A 113 -6.39 15.47 14.04
N GLU A 114 -5.56 15.16 15.03
CA GLU A 114 -4.19 14.71 14.81
C GLU A 114 -4.16 13.33 14.13
N TYR A 115 -5.02 12.39 14.54
CA TYR A 115 -5.15 11.10 13.84
C TYR A 115 -5.57 11.24 12.38
N ILE A 116 -6.52 12.13 12.09
CA ILE A 116 -6.93 12.41 10.71
C ILE A 116 -5.75 12.98 9.90
N HIS A 117 -5.01 13.93 10.47
CA HIS A 117 -3.82 14.49 9.82
C HIS A 117 -2.76 13.42 9.50
N ILE A 118 -2.44 12.56 10.46
CA ILE A 118 -1.48 11.45 10.28
C ILE A 118 -1.99 10.49 9.19
N THR A 119 -3.28 10.14 9.22
CA THR A 119 -3.89 9.25 8.23
C THR A 119 -3.83 9.85 6.83
N ASN A 120 -4.15 11.12 6.67
CA ASN A 120 -4.08 11.82 5.40
C ASN A 120 -2.64 11.90 4.87
N LYS A 121 -1.66 12.17 5.74
CA LYS A 121 -0.24 12.14 5.38
C LYS A 121 0.18 10.75 4.89
N LYS A 122 -0.21 9.68 5.61
CA LYS A 122 0.07 8.30 5.19
C LYS A 122 -0.57 7.96 3.85
N ASN A 123 -1.80 8.42 3.63
CA ASN A 123 -2.50 8.21 2.37
C ASN A 123 -1.85 8.95 1.21
N ASP A 124 -1.45 10.22 1.40
CA ASP A 124 -0.77 11.01 0.36
C ASP A 124 0.56 10.37 -0.06
N VAL A 125 1.38 9.99 0.92
CA VAL A 125 2.66 9.34 0.65
C VAL A 125 2.49 8.00 -0.06
N ALA A 126 1.52 7.18 0.36
CA ALA A 126 1.23 5.91 -0.29
C ALA A 126 0.72 6.11 -1.73
N ASN A 127 -0.16 7.10 -1.97
CA ASN A 127 -0.64 7.42 -3.31
C ASN A 127 0.49 7.85 -4.25
N LYS A 128 1.38 8.74 -3.77
CA LYS A 128 2.53 9.21 -4.55
C LYS A 128 3.48 8.06 -4.90
N LEU A 129 3.76 7.16 -3.95
CA LEU A 129 4.61 6.00 -4.19
C LEU A 129 3.97 5.04 -5.20
N VAL A 130 2.70 4.71 -5.02
CA VAL A 130 1.97 3.82 -5.95
C VAL A 130 1.92 4.43 -7.36
N HIS A 131 1.63 5.73 -7.48
CA HIS A 131 1.67 6.42 -8.77
C HIS A 131 3.06 6.34 -9.40
N ASN A 132 4.12 6.53 -8.63
CA ASN A 132 5.50 6.41 -9.12
C ASN A 132 5.79 4.98 -9.59
N LEU A 133 5.47 3.96 -8.81
CA LEU A 133 5.65 2.55 -9.21
C LEU A 133 4.89 2.22 -10.51
N LEU A 134 3.63 2.64 -10.61
CA LEU A 134 2.82 2.43 -11.81
C LEU A 134 3.32 3.22 -13.04
N SER A 135 4.12 4.27 -12.85
CA SER A 135 4.75 5.03 -13.93
C SER A 135 6.05 4.39 -14.45
N ILE A 136 6.70 3.53 -13.65
CA ILE A 136 7.99 2.93 -13.99
C ILE A 136 7.84 1.75 -14.94
N ALA A 137 6.78 0.92 -14.79
CA ALA A 137 6.64 -0.34 -15.52
C ALA A 137 5.22 -0.55 -16.06
N ASP A 138 5.11 -1.36 -17.12
CA ASP A 138 3.83 -1.77 -17.69
C ASP A 138 3.16 -2.83 -16.81
N ILE A 139 3.92 -3.79 -16.31
CA ILE A 139 3.47 -4.83 -15.40
C ILE A 139 4.30 -4.78 -14.12
N ILE A 140 3.62 -4.83 -12.98
CA ILE A 140 4.24 -4.96 -11.67
C ILE A 140 3.90 -6.34 -11.10
N VAL A 141 4.90 -7.08 -10.66
CA VAL A 141 4.70 -8.37 -9.99
C VAL A 141 5.07 -8.25 -8.53
N MET A 142 4.17 -8.65 -7.65
CA MET A 142 4.39 -8.69 -6.21
C MET A 142 3.86 -9.98 -5.61
N GLN A 143 4.31 -10.32 -4.40
CA GLN A 143 3.79 -11.47 -3.65
C GLN A 143 2.63 -11.06 -2.74
N ASP A 144 1.71 -12.00 -2.45
CA ASP A 144 0.60 -11.80 -1.50
C ASP A 144 1.11 -11.82 -0.05
N GLU A 145 1.81 -10.77 0.35
CA GLU A 145 2.36 -10.63 1.69
C GLU A 145 1.27 -10.47 2.75
N GLN A 146 1.32 -11.30 3.79
CA GLN A 146 0.39 -11.27 4.92
C GLN A 146 0.84 -10.23 5.97
N ILE A 147 0.80 -8.94 5.61
CA ILE A 147 1.34 -7.84 6.44
C ILE A 147 0.74 -7.81 7.84
N GLU A 148 -0.53 -8.20 8.00
CA GLU A 148 -1.18 -8.26 9.31
C GLU A 148 -0.57 -9.32 10.22
N SER A 149 -0.19 -10.48 9.67
CA SER A 149 0.44 -11.55 10.46
C SER A 149 1.82 -11.15 10.97
N TRP A 150 2.53 -10.27 10.26
CA TRP A 150 3.83 -9.77 10.71
C TRP A 150 3.75 -9.01 12.03
N ARG A 151 2.59 -8.39 12.34
CA ARG A 151 2.36 -7.69 13.61
C ARG A 151 2.36 -8.65 14.80
N GLN A 152 1.97 -9.89 14.59
CA GLN A 152 1.87 -10.90 15.64
C GLN A 152 3.17 -11.68 15.85
N THR A 153 3.99 -11.80 14.80
CA THR A 153 5.14 -12.71 14.77
C THR A 153 6.50 -12.02 14.89
N THR A 154 6.54 -10.69 14.84
CA THR A 154 7.82 -9.95 14.86
C THR A 154 7.91 -8.96 16.03
N ASN A 155 9.14 -8.73 16.51
CA ASN A 155 9.45 -7.64 17.45
C ASN A 155 9.30 -6.24 16.80
N SER A 156 8.80 -6.17 15.57
CA SER A 156 8.61 -4.96 14.79
C SER A 156 7.14 -4.53 14.66
N ALA A 157 6.25 -5.06 15.52
CA ALA A 157 4.81 -4.75 15.50
C ALA A 157 4.52 -3.24 15.45
N ASP A 158 5.28 -2.46 16.23
CA ASP A 158 5.16 -1.01 16.27
C ASP A 158 5.53 -0.36 14.93
N LYS A 159 6.64 -0.78 14.31
CA LYS A 159 7.07 -0.29 13.00
C LYS A 159 6.04 -0.60 11.92
N ILE A 160 5.44 -1.80 11.96
CA ILE A 160 4.40 -2.23 11.02
C ILE A 160 3.13 -1.40 11.21
N GLN A 161 2.72 -1.17 12.46
CA GLN A 161 1.54 -0.34 12.76
C GLN A 161 1.69 1.09 12.23
N HIS A 162 2.90 1.63 12.28
CA HIS A 162 3.20 2.97 11.77
C HIS A 162 3.55 3.00 10.28
N SER A 163 3.74 1.85 9.63
CA SER A 163 4.07 1.74 8.21
C SER A 163 2.90 2.10 7.27
N ILE A 164 3.22 2.21 6.00
CA ILE A 164 2.23 2.40 4.92
C ILE A 164 2.09 1.15 4.04
N LEU A 165 2.71 0.03 4.41
CA LEU A 165 2.77 -1.21 3.62
C LEU A 165 1.39 -1.71 3.21
N GLY A 166 0.46 -1.85 4.16
CA GLY A 166 -0.91 -2.28 3.86
C GLY A 166 -1.65 -1.33 2.90
N ARG A 167 -1.36 -0.01 2.97
CA ARG A 167 -1.92 0.97 2.03
C ARG A 167 -1.36 0.83 0.63
N ILE A 168 -0.05 0.58 0.51
CA ILE A 168 0.61 0.34 -0.78
C ILE A 168 0.04 -0.93 -1.41
N LYS A 169 0.06 -2.05 -0.68
CA LYS A 169 -0.49 -3.33 -1.14
C LYS A 169 -1.94 -3.17 -1.63
N SER A 170 -2.80 -2.61 -0.79
CA SER A 170 -4.22 -2.41 -1.14
C SER A 170 -4.41 -1.57 -2.40
N ARG A 171 -3.64 -0.48 -2.58
CA ARG A 171 -3.79 0.37 -3.76
C ARG A 171 -3.23 -0.24 -5.03
N LEU A 172 -2.12 -0.96 -4.92
CA LEU A 172 -1.55 -1.69 -6.05
C LEU A 172 -2.52 -2.78 -6.53
N SER A 173 -3.19 -3.48 -5.59
CA SER A 173 -4.13 -4.54 -5.94
C SER A 173 -5.40 -4.07 -6.68
N TYR A 174 -5.67 -2.78 -6.75
CA TYR A 174 -6.75 -2.22 -7.58
C TYR A 174 -6.33 -1.97 -9.04
N SER A 175 -5.06 -2.13 -9.38
CA SER A 175 -4.58 -1.91 -10.74
C SER A 175 -4.54 -3.24 -11.52
N ASP A 176 -5.13 -3.27 -12.69
CA ASP A 176 -5.09 -4.40 -13.64
C ASP A 176 -3.68 -4.69 -14.20
N ARG A 177 -2.72 -3.81 -13.94
CA ARG A 177 -1.31 -3.97 -14.29
C ARG A 177 -0.47 -4.61 -13.19
N VAL A 178 -1.12 -4.96 -12.07
CA VAL A 178 -0.42 -5.59 -10.94
C VAL A 178 -0.80 -7.06 -10.85
N VAL A 179 0.22 -7.90 -10.91
CA VAL A 179 0.09 -9.35 -10.76
C VAL A 179 0.51 -9.72 -9.34
N ILE A 180 -0.37 -10.44 -8.64
CA ILE A 180 -0.12 -10.89 -7.27
C ILE A 180 0.14 -12.39 -7.30
N LEU A 181 1.37 -12.79 -6.97
CA LEU A 181 1.76 -14.17 -6.81
C LEU A 181 1.29 -14.69 -5.45
N ASP A 182 0.98 -15.98 -5.41
CA ASP A 182 0.64 -16.64 -4.15
C ASP A 182 1.80 -16.55 -3.13
N LYS A 183 1.45 -16.43 -1.85
CA LYS A 183 2.40 -16.31 -0.72
C LYS A 183 3.35 -17.51 -0.56
N TYR A 184 3.02 -18.66 -1.16
CA TYR A 184 3.84 -19.88 -1.04
C TYR A 184 4.98 -19.95 -2.06
N PHE A 185 5.05 -19.04 -3.03
CA PHE A 185 6.22 -19.00 -3.91
C PHE A 185 7.49 -18.70 -3.12
N PRO A 186 8.55 -19.51 -3.29
CA PRO A 186 9.78 -19.38 -2.51
C PRO A 186 10.69 -18.25 -3.06
N THR A 187 10.17 -17.04 -3.18
CA THR A 187 10.84 -15.90 -3.83
C THR A 187 12.20 -15.59 -3.22
N THR A 188 12.35 -15.69 -1.89
CA THR A 188 13.61 -15.43 -1.19
C THR A 188 14.57 -16.61 -1.14
N LYS A 189 14.09 -17.84 -1.41
CA LYS A 189 14.84 -19.09 -1.19
C LYS A 189 15.32 -19.74 -2.48
N TYR A 190 14.63 -19.51 -3.59
CA TYR A 190 14.85 -20.19 -4.86
C TYR A 190 15.93 -19.46 -5.69
N CYS A 191 16.88 -20.22 -6.23
CA CYS A 191 17.84 -19.70 -7.18
C CYS A 191 17.34 -19.85 -8.63
N SER A 192 16.87 -18.77 -9.23
CA SER A 192 16.40 -18.78 -10.62
C SER A 192 17.48 -19.14 -11.66
N ASN A 193 18.77 -19.14 -11.27
CA ASN A 193 19.86 -19.53 -12.15
C ASN A 193 20.12 -21.03 -12.22
N CYS A 194 20.01 -21.75 -11.09
CA CYS A 194 20.37 -23.18 -11.05
C CYS A 194 19.30 -24.06 -10.37
N GLY A 195 18.16 -23.51 -9.96
CA GLY A 195 17.07 -24.25 -9.32
C GLY A 195 17.31 -24.65 -7.86
N ASN A 196 18.48 -24.32 -7.27
CA ASN A 196 18.76 -24.67 -5.89
C ASN A 196 17.88 -23.92 -4.90
N MET A 197 17.52 -24.58 -3.81
CA MET A 197 16.76 -24.01 -2.69
C MET A 197 17.67 -23.75 -1.50
N LEU A 198 17.66 -22.53 -0.98
CA LEU A 198 18.44 -22.11 0.19
C LEU A 198 17.54 -21.47 1.24
N SER A 199 17.58 -21.94 2.47
CA SER A 199 16.95 -21.24 3.59
C SER A 199 17.90 -20.18 4.13
N LEU A 200 17.39 -18.95 4.20
CA LEU A 200 18.09 -17.79 4.75
C LEU A 200 17.51 -17.45 6.13
N GLU A 201 18.39 -17.02 7.04
CA GLU A 201 17.96 -16.43 8.31
C GLU A 201 17.35 -15.04 8.09
N LEU A 202 16.50 -14.57 9.02
CA LEU A 202 15.85 -13.25 8.91
C LEU A 202 16.87 -12.10 8.85
N ASN A 203 18.04 -12.30 9.44
CA ASN A 203 19.11 -11.29 9.48
C ASN A 203 20.00 -11.28 8.24
N ASP A 204 19.95 -12.33 7.42
CA ASP A 204 20.74 -12.40 6.20
C ASP A 204 20.21 -11.37 5.19
N ARG A 205 21.10 -10.52 4.72
CA ARG A 205 20.78 -9.45 3.75
C ARG A 205 21.31 -9.76 2.37
N ILE A 206 22.20 -10.73 2.26
CA ILE A 206 22.82 -11.15 1.02
C ILE A 206 22.38 -12.57 0.72
N TYR A 207 21.83 -12.77 -0.47
CA TYR A 207 21.62 -14.09 -1.02
C TYR A 207 22.91 -14.57 -1.70
N GLU A 208 23.42 -15.73 -1.32
CA GLU A 208 24.57 -16.37 -1.98
C GLU A 208 24.28 -17.85 -2.23
N CYS A 209 24.10 -18.20 -3.51
CA CYS A 209 23.78 -19.57 -3.88
C CYS A 209 25.01 -20.50 -3.67
N PRO A 210 24.90 -21.58 -2.87
CA PRO A 210 26.02 -22.48 -2.63
C PRO A 210 26.46 -23.27 -3.87
N VAL A 211 25.57 -23.43 -4.86
CA VAL A 211 25.80 -24.21 -6.08
C VAL A 211 26.42 -23.35 -7.19
N CYS A 212 25.72 -22.30 -7.62
CA CYS A 212 26.16 -21.48 -8.77
C CYS A 212 26.92 -20.20 -8.36
N LYS A 213 27.08 -19.95 -7.05
CA LYS A 213 27.80 -18.80 -6.49
C LYS A 213 27.19 -17.44 -6.85
N ARG A 214 25.97 -17.38 -7.37
CA ARG A 214 25.25 -16.13 -7.59
C ARG A 214 25.09 -15.41 -6.25
N LYS A 215 25.47 -14.14 -6.21
CA LYS A 215 25.43 -13.29 -5.01
C LYS A 215 24.74 -11.99 -5.31
N GLU A 216 23.73 -11.63 -4.52
CA GLU A 216 22.98 -10.39 -4.65
C GLU A 216 22.28 -10.00 -3.34
N ASP A 217 21.74 -8.78 -3.26
CA ASP A 217 20.89 -8.35 -2.14
C ASP A 217 19.64 -9.25 -2.09
N ARG A 218 19.24 -9.71 -0.88
CA ARG A 218 18.14 -10.66 -0.69
C ARG A 218 16.80 -10.12 -1.18
N ASP A 219 16.53 -8.84 -0.95
CA ASP A 219 15.25 -8.23 -1.29
C ASP A 219 15.17 -7.99 -2.82
N ILE A 220 16.30 -7.65 -3.48
CA ILE A 220 16.41 -7.60 -4.95
C ILE A 220 16.28 -9.00 -5.55
N HIS A 221 16.88 -10.00 -4.92
CA HIS A 221 16.74 -11.41 -5.32
C HIS A 221 15.27 -11.85 -5.30
N ALA A 222 14.55 -11.54 -4.22
CA ALA A 222 13.12 -11.84 -4.12
C ALA A 222 12.32 -11.15 -5.23
N ALA A 223 12.56 -9.86 -5.48
CA ALA A 223 11.90 -9.12 -6.54
C ALA A 223 12.18 -9.70 -7.94
N ASN A 224 13.42 -10.14 -8.21
CA ASN A 224 13.78 -10.82 -9.47
C ASN A 224 13.08 -12.18 -9.60
N ASN A 225 13.00 -12.94 -8.52
CA ASN A 225 12.31 -14.22 -8.52
C ASN A 225 10.80 -14.09 -8.72
N MET A 226 10.18 -12.98 -8.31
CA MET A 226 8.77 -12.71 -8.63
C MET A 226 8.56 -12.61 -10.13
N ILE A 227 9.44 -11.94 -10.87
CA ILE A 227 9.39 -11.87 -12.35
C ILE A 227 9.58 -13.28 -12.91
N TYR A 228 10.58 -14.03 -12.44
CA TYR A 228 10.85 -15.39 -12.89
C TYR A 228 9.62 -16.30 -12.75
N PHE A 229 8.99 -16.34 -11.56
CA PHE A 229 7.81 -17.18 -11.34
C PHE A 229 6.62 -16.73 -12.17
N TYR A 230 6.40 -15.43 -12.33
CA TYR A 230 5.36 -14.90 -13.21
C TYR A 230 5.54 -15.38 -14.65
N GLN A 231 6.76 -15.33 -15.20
CA GLN A 231 7.08 -15.83 -16.55
C GLN A 231 6.81 -17.32 -16.66
N GLN A 232 7.25 -18.13 -15.67
CA GLN A 232 7.01 -19.57 -15.64
C GLN A 232 5.52 -19.94 -15.63
N ILE A 233 4.68 -19.14 -14.98
CA ILE A 233 3.24 -19.36 -14.95
C ILE A 233 2.63 -18.94 -16.30
N LYS A 234 3.01 -17.79 -16.83
CA LYS A 234 2.50 -17.27 -18.09
C LYS A 234 2.78 -18.20 -19.28
N ASP A 235 3.94 -18.87 -19.27
CA ASP A 235 4.38 -19.77 -20.34
C ASP A 235 3.76 -21.18 -20.25
N ARG A 236 3.00 -21.49 -19.18
CA ARG A 236 2.31 -22.78 -19.03
C ARG A 236 0.90 -22.70 -19.60
N PRO A 237 0.56 -23.48 -20.65
CA PRO A 237 -0.82 -23.54 -21.14
C PRO A 237 -1.75 -24.14 -20.08
N GLY A 238 -2.82 -23.42 -19.74
CA GLY A 238 -3.91 -23.90 -18.88
C GLY A 238 -3.86 -23.53 -17.39
N THR A 239 -3.00 -22.60 -16.95
CA THR A 239 -2.84 -22.23 -15.54
C THR A 239 -3.38 -20.83 -15.20
N ASP A 240 -4.63 -20.56 -15.56
CA ASP A 240 -5.32 -19.29 -15.19
C ASP A 240 -5.68 -19.19 -13.70
N GLN A 241 -5.42 -20.26 -12.89
CA GLN A 241 -5.94 -20.38 -11.52
C GLN A 241 -4.99 -19.92 -10.41
N THR A 242 -3.72 -19.63 -10.70
CA THR A 242 -2.73 -19.23 -9.67
C THR A 242 -2.38 -17.74 -9.70
N LEU A 243 -2.85 -17.03 -10.71
CA LEU A 243 -2.70 -15.57 -10.82
C LEU A 243 -4.01 -14.92 -10.39
N LYS A 244 -4.02 -14.22 -9.28
CA LYS A 244 -5.07 -13.23 -9.02
C LYS A 244 -4.76 -12.01 -9.87
N LEU A 245 -5.30 -11.96 -11.09
CA LEU A 245 -5.54 -10.72 -11.78
C LEU A 245 -6.70 -10.05 -11.02
N VAL A 246 -6.43 -8.94 -10.40
CA VAL A 246 -7.45 -8.14 -9.70
C VAL A 246 -8.11 -7.20 -10.69
#